data_ad029ea3f1405288c4bf62dea7d39762
#
_entry.id   ad029ea3f1405288c4bf62dea7d39762
#
_cell.length_a   1.000
_cell.length_b   1.000
_cell.length_c   1.000
_cell.angle_alpha   90.00
_cell.angle_beta   90.00
_cell.angle_gamma   90.00
#
_symmetry.space_group_name_H-M   'P 1'
#
loop_
_entity.id
_entity.type
_entity.pdbx_description
1 polymer ?
#
loop_
_entity_poly.entity_id
_entity_poly.type
_entity_poly.pdbx_seq_one_letter_code
_entity_poly.pdbx_strand_id
1 'polypeptide(L)'
;MPSLTRSEAVARATRLTVDAMEVDLDLDRGTEVFGSRACIRFSCHEPGTDTFVELRPRHLVSATLNGRALDPASLSDGRLPLTELKPDNVLHVEATMAYSHDGQGLHRSTDPADGEDYVYGHLFLDAAPTVFACFDQPDLKAPYTLTVTAPEEWTVLGNGAATLTAPGRTALAATPPLATYFVTVCAGPWASVRAEHDGIPLGVHARRSLEPHLREQAEHMLETTRACFDHYHRLFGIRYPFGEYHQVFVPEFNAGAMENPGCVTFRDTMVFRGAATPDEVLQRSNTIAHEMAHMWFGDLVTMHWWDDLWLNESFAEYMAYEALTEVTEFTDAWVEFGVIRKMWGYSAERAPSTHPVAGSPAPDA
;
A
#
# COMPACT_ATOMS: atom_id res chain seq x y z
N MET A 1 -10.69 -11.15 -16.05
CA MET A 1 -11.78 -10.39 -15.40
C MET A 1 -11.76 -8.99 -15.97
N PRO A 2 -12.91 -8.34 -16.20
CA PRO A 2 -12.90 -6.96 -16.66
C PRO A 2 -12.37 -6.07 -15.55
N SER A 3 -11.39 -5.22 -15.87
CA SER A 3 -10.98 -4.13 -14.97
C SER A 3 -12.14 -3.14 -14.80
N LEU A 4 -12.15 -2.39 -13.70
CA LEU A 4 -13.07 -1.27 -13.53
C LEU A 4 -12.76 -0.23 -14.61
N THR A 5 -13.76 0.19 -15.36
CA THR A 5 -13.61 1.26 -16.34
C THR A 5 -13.70 2.63 -15.69
N ARG A 6 -13.09 3.65 -16.30
CA ARG A 6 -13.22 5.04 -15.83
C ARG A 6 -14.68 5.50 -15.74
N SER A 7 -15.50 5.13 -16.71
CA SER A 7 -16.92 5.48 -16.72
C SER A 7 -17.70 4.85 -15.56
N GLU A 8 -17.42 3.59 -15.22
CA GLU A 8 -17.99 2.93 -14.04
C GLU A 8 -17.52 3.62 -12.74
N ALA A 9 -16.21 3.93 -12.63
CA ALA A 9 -15.65 4.61 -11.47
C ALA A 9 -16.30 5.99 -11.23
N VAL A 10 -16.39 6.82 -12.26
CA VAL A 10 -17.04 8.15 -12.20
C VAL A 10 -18.51 8.02 -11.79
N ALA A 11 -19.25 7.08 -12.41
CA ALA A 11 -20.65 6.86 -12.06
C ALA A 11 -20.81 6.41 -10.61
N ARG A 12 -19.89 5.56 -10.10
CA ARG A 12 -19.91 5.08 -8.71
C ARG A 12 -19.54 6.18 -7.73
N ALA A 13 -18.48 6.96 -7.98
CA ALA A 13 -18.07 8.07 -7.13
C ALA A 13 -19.12 9.19 -7.02
N THR A 14 -19.92 9.40 -8.07
CA THR A 14 -21.03 10.36 -8.04
C THR A 14 -22.15 9.88 -7.10
N ARG A 15 -22.35 8.58 -6.96
CA ARG A 15 -23.45 7.98 -6.21
C ARG A 15 -23.11 7.56 -4.80
N LEU A 16 -21.86 7.24 -4.53
CA LEU A 16 -21.42 6.65 -3.26
C LEU A 16 -20.39 7.51 -2.56
N THR A 17 -20.46 7.48 -1.22
CA THR A 17 -19.38 7.87 -0.33
C THR A 17 -19.09 6.70 0.60
N VAL A 18 -17.83 6.29 0.72
CA VAL A 18 -17.42 5.24 1.66
C VAL A 18 -17.08 5.89 3.00
N ASP A 19 -17.87 5.59 4.02
CA ASP A 19 -17.77 6.25 5.33
C ASP A 19 -16.73 5.59 6.23
N ALA A 20 -16.63 4.25 6.17
CA ALA A 20 -15.64 3.47 6.95
C ALA A 20 -15.45 2.06 6.39
N MET A 21 -14.24 1.55 6.55
CA MET A 21 -13.82 0.18 6.25
C MET A 21 -13.27 -0.49 7.49
N GLU A 22 -13.89 -1.59 7.91
CA GLU A 22 -13.37 -2.46 8.96
C GLU A 22 -12.93 -3.78 8.31
N VAL A 23 -11.66 -4.15 8.43
CA VAL A 23 -11.10 -5.36 7.82
C VAL A 23 -10.46 -6.22 8.90
N ASP A 24 -10.86 -7.50 8.96
CA ASP A 24 -10.30 -8.51 9.87
C ASP A 24 -9.65 -9.61 9.02
N LEU A 25 -8.33 -9.76 9.16
CA LEU A 25 -7.53 -10.76 8.45
C LEU A 25 -7.07 -11.84 9.43
N ASP A 26 -7.37 -13.08 9.10
CA ASP A 26 -6.93 -14.26 9.86
C ASP A 26 -5.83 -15.00 9.08
N LEU A 27 -4.58 -14.70 9.41
CA LEU A 27 -3.38 -15.23 8.75
C LEU A 27 -2.94 -16.59 9.32
N ASP A 28 -3.60 -17.10 10.37
CA ASP A 28 -3.27 -18.35 11.03
C ASP A 28 -4.13 -19.53 10.51
N ARG A 29 -4.39 -19.55 9.19
CA ARG A 29 -5.16 -20.61 8.50
C ARG A 29 -4.32 -21.51 7.60
N GLY A 30 -3.00 -21.52 7.82
CA GLY A 30 -2.05 -22.29 7.01
C GLY A 30 -1.33 -21.45 5.98
N THR A 31 -0.67 -22.09 5.02
CA THR A 31 0.26 -21.44 4.09
C THR A 31 -0.37 -21.02 2.78
N GLU A 32 -1.54 -21.59 2.43
CA GLU A 32 -2.17 -21.39 1.12
C GLU A 32 -3.30 -20.36 1.15
N VAL A 33 -3.96 -20.20 2.31
CA VAL A 33 -5.16 -19.39 2.42
C VAL A 33 -5.20 -18.63 3.73
N PHE A 34 -5.94 -17.52 3.73
CA PHE A 34 -6.25 -16.74 4.92
C PHE A 34 -7.74 -16.38 4.96
N GLY A 35 -8.22 -16.01 6.14
CA GLY A 35 -9.57 -15.50 6.33
C GLY A 35 -9.62 -14.00 6.13
N SER A 36 -10.67 -13.52 5.47
CA SER A 36 -10.94 -12.09 5.32
C SER A 36 -12.39 -11.79 5.66
N ARG A 37 -12.60 -10.83 6.56
CA ARG A 37 -13.89 -10.24 6.84
C ARG A 37 -13.82 -8.75 6.60
N ALA A 38 -14.76 -8.22 5.83
CA ALA A 38 -14.89 -6.79 5.59
C ALA A 38 -16.27 -6.31 6.01
N CYS A 39 -16.31 -5.18 6.72
CA CYS A 39 -17.51 -4.41 6.97
C CYS A 39 -17.34 -3.04 6.32
N ILE A 40 -18.16 -2.74 5.33
CA ILE A 40 -18.15 -1.49 4.58
C ILE A 40 -19.39 -0.68 4.95
N ARG A 41 -19.18 0.51 5.51
CA ARG A 41 -20.23 1.49 5.73
C ARG A 41 -20.14 2.53 4.62
N PHE A 42 -21.26 2.76 3.92
CA PHE A 42 -21.26 3.71 2.82
C PHE A 42 -22.63 4.35 2.63
N SER A 43 -22.62 5.59 2.20
CA SER A 43 -23.81 6.36 1.86
C SER A 43 -24.08 6.30 0.36
N CYS A 44 -25.36 6.27 -0.02
CA CYS A 44 -25.79 6.34 -1.41
C CYS A 44 -26.66 7.57 -1.63
N HIS A 45 -26.24 8.44 -2.57
CA HIS A 45 -26.92 9.70 -2.90
C HIS A 45 -28.12 9.50 -3.83
N GLU A 46 -28.25 8.32 -4.47
CA GLU A 46 -29.34 7.92 -5.34
C GLU A 46 -29.97 6.60 -4.85
N PRO A 47 -30.75 6.59 -3.75
CA PRO A 47 -31.31 5.37 -3.20
C PRO A 47 -32.20 4.62 -4.21
N GLY A 48 -32.16 3.29 -4.14
CA GLY A 48 -32.86 2.40 -5.09
C GLY A 48 -32.02 2.04 -6.32
N THR A 49 -30.82 2.63 -6.47
CA THR A 49 -29.89 2.23 -7.54
C THR A 49 -29.11 0.98 -7.15
N ASP A 50 -28.45 0.41 -8.14
CA ASP A 50 -27.60 -0.77 -8.01
C ASP A 50 -26.12 -0.41 -8.24
N THR A 51 -25.22 -1.20 -7.64
CA THR A 51 -23.79 -1.14 -7.84
C THR A 51 -23.18 -2.53 -7.66
N PHE A 52 -21.87 -2.63 -7.52
CA PHE A 52 -21.17 -3.85 -7.16
C PHE A 52 -19.99 -3.52 -6.25
N VAL A 53 -19.55 -4.51 -5.45
CA VAL A 53 -18.30 -4.50 -4.73
C VAL A 53 -17.34 -5.46 -5.40
N GLU A 54 -16.07 -5.11 -5.46
CA GLU A 54 -15.02 -5.99 -5.98
C GLU A 54 -14.57 -6.97 -4.91
N LEU A 55 -14.42 -8.25 -5.30
CA LEU A 55 -13.92 -9.32 -4.44
C LEU A 55 -13.44 -10.50 -5.31
N ARG A 56 -12.22 -10.98 -5.06
CA ARG A 56 -11.62 -12.12 -5.78
C ARG A 56 -11.23 -13.25 -4.81
N PRO A 57 -12.16 -13.91 -4.16
CA PRO A 57 -11.90 -14.91 -3.14
C PRO A 57 -11.63 -16.28 -3.73
N ARG A 58 -10.96 -17.14 -2.98
CA ARG A 58 -10.99 -18.58 -3.23
C ARG A 58 -12.38 -19.15 -2.95
N HIS A 59 -13.05 -18.63 -1.92
CA HIS A 59 -14.41 -19.00 -1.57
C HIS A 59 -15.11 -17.84 -0.84
N LEU A 60 -16.28 -17.42 -1.34
CA LEU A 60 -17.16 -16.49 -0.65
C LEU A 60 -17.99 -17.28 0.38
N VAL A 61 -17.74 -17.05 1.67
CA VAL A 61 -18.42 -17.76 2.75
C VAL A 61 -19.82 -17.18 2.96
N SER A 62 -19.92 -15.84 3.10
CA SER A 62 -21.19 -15.14 3.27
C SER A 62 -21.06 -13.67 2.86
N ALA A 63 -22.19 -13.08 2.45
CA ALA A 63 -22.31 -11.65 2.27
C ALA A 63 -23.70 -11.18 2.68
N THR A 64 -23.80 -10.01 3.32
CA THR A 64 -25.09 -9.39 3.66
C THR A 64 -25.05 -7.89 3.39
N LEU A 65 -26.08 -7.36 2.74
CA LEU A 65 -26.30 -5.92 2.57
C LEU A 65 -27.49 -5.49 3.42
N ASN A 66 -27.28 -4.60 4.38
CA ASN A 66 -28.31 -4.11 5.31
C ASN A 66 -29.04 -5.25 6.05
N GLY A 67 -28.32 -6.33 6.39
CA GLY A 67 -28.87 -7.53 7.03
C GLY A 67 -29.59 -8.50 6.07
N ARG A 68 -29.76 -8.17 4.80
CA ARG A 68 -30.28 -9.08 3.76
C ARG A 68 -29.13 -9.93 3.21
N ALA A 69 -29.26 -11.25 3.26
CA ALA A 69 -28.28 -12.15 2.66
C ALA A 69 -28.20 -11.94 1.14
N LEU A 70 -26.99 -11.90 0.63
CA LEU A 70 -26.68 -11.93 -0.80
C LEU A 70 -26.38 -13.38 -1.22
N ASP A 71 -26.77 -13.74 -2.43
CA ASP A 71 -26.47 -15.07 -2.97
C ASP A 71 -24.98 -15.13 -3.35
N PRO A 72 -24.15 -16.02 -2.74
CA PRO A 72 -22.77 -16.17 -3.12
C PRO A 72 -22.57 -16.56 -4.59
N ALA A 73 -23.55 -17.24 -5.21
CA ALA A 73 -23.49 -17.61 -6.63
C ALA A 73 -23.64 -16.40 -7.58
N SER A 74 -24.07 -15.23 -7.06
CA SER A 74 -24.11 -13.99 -7.84
C SER A 74 -22.74 -13.34 -8.04
N LEU A 75 -21.70 -13.77 -7.29
CA LEU A 75 -20.33 -13.30 -7.50
C LEU A 75 -19.85 -13.84 -8.85
N SER A 76 -19.62 -12.95 -9.79
CA SER A 76 -19.14 -13.26 -11.12
C SER A 76 -18.05 -12.27 -11.53
N ASP A 77 -17.00 -12.76 -12.16
CA ASP A 77 -15.89 -11.94 -12.66
C ASP A 77 -15.29 -10.96 -11.63
N GLY A 78 -15.27 -11.38 -10.34
CA GLY A 78 -14.73 -10.57 -9.24
C GLY A 78 -15.67 -9.44 -8.79
N ARG A 79 -16.93 -9.45 -9.20
CA ARG A 79 -17.95 -8.45 -8.84
C ARG A 79 -19.14 -9.10 -8.14
N LEU A 80 -19.46 -8.62 -6.94
CA LEU A 80 -20.65 -9.03 -6.21
C LEU A 80 -21.71 -7.92 -6.34
N PRO A 81 -22.85 -8.18 -6.98
CA PRO A 81 -23.90 -7.16 -7.17
C PRO A 81 -24.53 -6.71 -5.85
N LEU A 82 -24.70 -5.41 -5.70
CA LEU A 82 -25.40 -4.76 -4.59
C LEU A 82 -26.62 -4.04 -5.15
N THR A 83 -27.82 -4.52 -4.84
CA THR A 83 -29.07 -3.99 -5.39
C THR A 83 -29.92 -3.31 -4.33
N GLU A 84 -30.76 -2.38 -4.77
CA GLU A 84 -31.72 -1.66 -3.91
C GLU A 84 -31.03 -0.91 -2.76
N LEU A 85 -30.00 -0.13 -3.08
CA LEU A 85 -29.26 0.64 -2.11
C LEU A 85 -30.17 1.60 -1.33
N LYS A 86 -29.92 1.69 -0.03
CA LYS A 86 -30.54 2.66 0.87
C LYS A 86 -29.68 3.94 0.93
N PRO A 87 -30.18 5.05 1.52
CA PRO A 87 -29.33 6.20 1.80
C PRO A 87 -28.07 5.80 2.58
N ASP A 88 -28.23 4.99 3.64
CA ASP A 88 -27.13 4.46 4.45
C ASP A 88 -27.10 2.93 4.31
N ASN A 89 -25.91 2.39 4.05
CA ASN A 89 -25.70 0.97 3.78
C ASN A 89 -24.59 0.39 4.65
N VAL A 90 -24.78 -0.86 5.03
CA VAL A 90 -23.76 -1.68 5.69
C VAL A 90 -23.65 -3.01 4.94
N LEU A 91 -22.48 -3.23 4.37
CA LEU A 91 -22.13 -4.47 3.69
C LEU A 91 -21.17 -5.26 4.58
N HIS A 92 -21.52 -6.51 4.90
CA HIS A 92 -20.61 -7.47 5.53
C HIS A 92 -20.26 -8.56 4.53
N VAL A 93 -18.99 -8.87 4.43
CA VAL A 93 -18.47 -9.95 3.57
C VAL A 93 -17.53 -10.81 4.39
N GLU A 94 -17.67 -12.13 4.31
CA GLU A 94 -16.73 -13.10 4.85
C GLU A 94 -16.27 -14.03 3.73
N ALA A 95 -14.96 -14.18 3.59
CA ALA A 95 -14.35 -14.94 2.51
C ALA A 95 -13.09 -15.68 2.95
N THR A 96 -12.77 -16.76 2.24
CA THR A 96 -11.46 -17.37 2.26
C THR A 96 -10.68 -16.87 1.05
N MET A 97 -9.56 -16.24 1.29
CA MET A 97 -8.68 -15.68 0.26
C MET A 97 -7.44 -16.59 0.07
N ALA A 98 -6.77 -16.45 -1.04
CA ALA A 98 -5.51 -17.15 -1.29
C ALA A 98 -4.33 -16.20 -1.08
N TYR A 99 -3.25 -16.70 -0.45
CA TYR A 99 -1.96 -16.01 -0.52
C TYR A 99 -1.45 -15.97 -1.95
N SER A 100 -0.76 -14.91 -2.30
CA SER A 100 -0.01 -14.82 -3.55
C SER A 100 1.46 -15.17 -3.33
N HIS A 101 2.15 -15.45 -4.43
CA HIS A 101 3.59 -15.72 -4.48
C HIS A 101 4.26 -14.98 -5.66
N ASP A 102 3.60 -13.94 -6.18
CA ASP A 102 4.04 -13.14 -7.32
C ASP A 102 4.32 -11.67 -6.98
N GLY A 103 4.24 -11.33 -5.67
CA GLY A 103 4.47 -9.99 -5.17
C GLY A 103 3.25 -9.05 -5.26
N GLN A 104 2.05 -9.57 -5.57
CA GLN A 104 0.80 -8.82 -5.61
C GLN A 104 -0.19 -9.31 -4.53
N GLY A 105 -1.17 -8.50 -4.15
CA GLY A 105 -2.15 -8.87 -3.14
C GLY A 105 -1.51 -9.06 -1.76
N LEU A 106 -1.88 -10.13 -1.06
CA LEU A 106 -1.23 -10.54 0.19
C LEU A 106 -0.22 -11.65 -0.12
N HIS A 107 1.03 -11.26 -0.29
CA HIS A 107 2.13 -12.14 -0.63
C HIS A 107 2.65 -12.87 0.60
N ARG A 108 2.89 -14.18 0.50
CA ARG A 108 3.55 -15.00 1.52
C ARG A 108 4.79 -15.66 0.94
N SER A 109 5.88 -15.57 1.67
CA SER A 109 7.19 -16.11 1.30
C SER A 109 7.84 -16.77 2.50
N THR A 110 8.50 -17.90 2.30
CA THR A 110 9.33 -18.56 3.31
C THR A 110 10.80 -18.24 3.05
N ASP A 111 11.49 -17.67 4.03
CA ASP A 111 12.92 -17.40 3.90
C ASP A 111 13.73 -18.70 3.92
N PRO A 112 14.45 -19.05 2.84
CA PRO A 112 15.22 -20.29 2.81
C PRO A 112 16.42 -20.31 3.77
N ALA A 113 16.80 -19.16 4.35
CA ALA A 113 17.94 -19.06 5.27
C ALA A 113 17.60 -19.52 6.69
N ASP A 114 16.37 -19.27 7.16
CA ASP A 114 15.94 -19.59 8.52
C ASP A 114 14.62 -20.39 8.58
N GLY A 115 13.93 -20.56 7.44
CA GLY A 115 12.67 -21.29 7.35
C GLY A 115 11.47 -20.51 7.89
N GLU A 116 11.62 -19.23 8.19
CA GLU A 116 10.54 -18.38 8.70
C GLU A 116 9.68 -17.82 7.57
N ASP A 117 8.39 -17.64 7.86
CA ASP A 117 7.43 -17.07 6.92
C ASP A 117 7.24 -15.56 7.14
N TYR A 118 7.08 -14.86 6.02
CA TYR A 118 6.82 -13.43 5.98
C TYR A 118 5.63 -13.15 5.06
N VAL A 119 4.75 -12.25 5.48
CA VAL A 119 3.57 -11.82 4.73
C VAL A 119 3.61 -10.32 4.58
N TYR A 120 3.29 -9.81 3.38
CA TYR A 120 3.11 -8.38 3.15
C TYR A 120 2.01 -8.10 2.12
N GLY A 121 1.35 -6.96 2.26
CA GLY A 121 0.36 -6.47 1.31
C GLY A 121 1.00 -5.59 0.23
N HIS A 122 0.64 -5.84 -1.05
CA HIS A 122 0.92 -4.96 -2.17
C HIS A 122 -0.34 -4.90 -3.05
N LEU A 123 -1.13 -3.85 -2.89
CA LEU A 123 -2.48 -3.77 -3.45
C LEU A 123 -2.58 -2.90 -4.70
N PHE A 124 -1.48 -2.27 -5.10
CA PHE A 124 -1.38 -1.47 -6.32
C PHE A 124 -1.38 -2.36 -7.58
N LEU A 125 -2.14 -2.08 -8.64
CA LEU A 125 -3.17 -1.05 -8.84
C LEU A 125 -4.57 -1.52 -8.42
N ASP A 126 -4.91 -2.79 -8.68
CA ASP A 126 -6.22 -3.41 -8.59
C ASP A 126 -6.20 -4.74 -7.82
N ALA A 127 -5.19 -4.92 -6.94
CA ALA A 127 -5.02 -6.15 -6.20
C ALA A 127 -5.79 -6.19 -4.86
N ALA A 128 -6.35 -5.08 -4.37
CA ALA A 128 -7.09 -5.05 -3.11
C ALA A 128 -8.24 -6.08 -3.05
N PRO A 129 -9.01 -6.35 -4.12
CA PRO A 129 -10.06 -7.36 -4.11
C PRO A 129 -9.57 -8.79 -3.90
N THR A 130 -8.27 -9.07 -4.01
CA THR A 130 -7.69 -10.38 -3.67
C THR A 130 -7.42 -10.54 -2.17
N VAL A 131 -7.58 -9.45 -1.40
CA VAL A 131 -7.32 -9.43 0.06
C VAL A 131 -8.61 -9.20 0.84
N PHE A 132 -9.44 -8.25 0.44
CA PHE A 132 -10.73 -7.98 1.07
C PHE A 132 -11.73 -7.40 0.07
N ALA A 133 -13.03 -7.47 0.40
CA ALA A 133 -14.07 -6.82 -0.40
C ALA A 133 -13.95 -5.29 -0.30
N CYS A 134 -13.98 -4.57 -1.42
CA CYS A 134 -13.82 -3.12 -1.46
C CYS A 134 -14.46 -2.51 -2.72
N PHE A 135 -14.66 -1.21 -2.72
CA PHE A 135 -14.88 -0.42 -3.93
C PHE A 135 -13.51 0.05 -4.43
N ASP A 136 -12.93 -0.73 -5.35
CA ASP A 136 -11.52 -0.60 -5.73
C ASP A 136 -11.30 0.49 -6.77
N GLN A 137 -11.23 1.74 -6.29
CA GLN A 137 -10.90 2.92 -7.10
C GLN A 137 -10.24 4.00 -6.25
N PRO A 138 -9.34 4.83 -6.81
CA PRO A 138 -8.50 5.73 -6.04
C PRO A 138 -9.24 6.90 -5.37
N ASP A 139 -10.36 7.35 -5.91
CA ASP A 139 -11.12 8.50 -5.42
C ASP A 139 -12.19 8.17 -4.37
N LEU A 140 -12.48 6.88 -4.11
CA LEU A 140 -13.34 6.44 -3.02
C LEU A 140 -12.52 6.13 -1.75
N LYS A 141 -11.90 7.16 -1.18
CA LYS A 141 -11.12 7.06 0.04
C LYS A 141 -12.00 6.87 1.27
N ALA A 142 -11.55 6.05 2.21
CA ALA A 142 -12.21 5.84 3.50
C ALA A 142 -11.20 5.65 4.64
N PRO A 143 -11.56 5.93 5.90
CA PRO A 143 -10.79 5.47 7.03
C PRO A 143 -10.87 3.95 7.16
N TYR A 144 -9.72 3.31 7.42
CA TYR A 144 -9.60 1.87 7.64
C TYR A 144 -9.30 1.57 9.10
N THR A 145 -9.95 0.54 9.64
CA THR A 145 -9.57 -0.12 10.88
C THR A 145 -9.28 -1.57 10.56
N LEU A 146 -8.03 -2.00 10.77
CA LEU A 146 -7.61 -3.36 10.50
C LEU A 146 -7.42 -4.12 11.82
N THR A 147 -7.81 -5.38 11.81
CA THR A 147 -7.46 -6.35 12.85
C THR A 147 -6.82 -7.56 12.18
N VAL A 148 -5.72 -8.04 12.75
CA VAL A 148 -4.96 -9.15 12.18
C VAL A 148 -4.78 -10.22 13.25
N THR A 149 -5.15 -11.46 12.92
CA THR A 149 -4.80 -12.66 13.68
C THR A 149 -3.62 -13.34 12.98
N ALA A 150 -2.55 -13.60 13.70
CA ALA A 150 -1.31 -14.20 13.20
C ALA A 150 -0.65 -15.04 14.31
N PRO A 151 0.35 -15.88 14.03
CA PRO A 151 1.15 -16.56 15.05
C PRO A 151 1.63 -15.58 16.13
N GLU A 152 1.65 -16.01 17.40
CA GLU A 152 1.92 -15.12 18.55
C GLU A 152 3.31 -14.47 18.50
N GLU A 153 4.28 -15.15 17.88
CA GLU A 153 5.65 -14.67 17.71
C GLU A 153 5.83 -13.66 16.55
N TRP A 154 4.79 -13.47 15.74
CA TRP A 154 4.88 -12.53 14.62
C TRP A 154 4.62 -11.09 15.07
N THR A 155 5.41 -10.18 14.53
CA THR A 155 5.13 -8.74 14.61
C THR A 155 4.25 -8.34 13.45
N VAL A 156 3.16 -7.64 13.74
CA VAL A 156 2.23 -7.08 12.74
C VAL A 156 2.46 -5.58 12.64
N LEU A 157 2.68 -5.09 11.43
CA LEU A 157 2.80 -3.68 11.06
C LEU A 157 1.76 -3.38 9.97
N GLY A 158 1.37 -2.12 9.82
CA GLY A 158 0.42 -1.68 8.80
C GLY A 158 0.24 -0.17 8.82
N ASN A 159 -0.85 0.32 8.22
CA ASN A 159 -1.10 1.75 8.04
C ASN A 159 -1.40 2.53 9.33
N GLY A 160 -1.49 1.88 10.48
CA GLY A 160 -1.76 2.52 11.78
C GLY A 160 -1.01 1.85 12.91
N ALA A 161 -0.88 2.56 14.03
CA ALA A 161 -0.21 2.07 15.23
C ALA A 161 -0.78 0.72 15.70
N ALA A 162 0.11 -0.26 15.88
CA ALA A 162 -0.25 -1.62 16.24
C ALA A 162 -0.43 -1.78 17.75
N THR A 163 -1.52 -2.40 18.17
CA THR A 163 -1.82 -2.74 19.56
C THR A 163 -2.20 -4.20 19.69
N LEU A 164 -1.47 -4.97 20.48
CA LEU A 164 -1.81 -6.36 20.79
C LEU A 164 -3.05 -6.38 21.70
N THR A 165 -4.15 -6.94 21.22
CA THR A 165 -5.43 -6.99 21.94
C THR A 165 -5.67 -8.33 22.62
N ALA A 166 -5.06 -9.40 22.11
CA ALA A 166 -5.01 -10.75 22.67
C ALA A 166 -3.79 -11.49 22.09
N PRO A 167 -3.36 -12.63 22.67
CA PRO A 167 -2.33 -13.46 22.05
C PRO A 167 -2.62 -13.71 20.57
N GLY A 168 -1.66 -13.42 19.69
CA GLY A 168 -1.80 -13.56 18.26
C GLY A 168 -2.80 -12.61 17.57
N ARG A 169 -3.39 -11.62 18.29
CA ARG A 169 -4.39 -10.71 17.73
C ARG A 169 -3.99 -9.24 17.90
N THR A 170 -3.74 -8.57 16.79
CA THR A 170 -3.30 -7.17 16.74
C THR A 170 -4.38 -6.31 16.10
N ALA A 171 -4.73 -5.19 16.74
CA ALA A 171 -5.53 -4.13 16.15
C ALA A 171 -4.61 -3.00 15.68
N LEU A 172 -4.84 -2.47 14.49
CA LEU A 172 -4.20 -1.28 13.96
C LEU A 172 -5.13 -0.07 14.19
N ALA A 173 -4.55 1.04 14.60
CA ALA A 173 -5.31 2.28 14.79
C ALA A 173 -5.98 2.72 13.48
N ALA A 174 -7.13 3.38 13.60
CA ALA A 174 -7.85 3.87 12.44
C ALA A 174 -7.00 4.86 11.64
N THR A 175 -7.00 4.69 10.32
CA THR A 175 -6.26 5.56 9.40
C THR A 175 -7.02 6.85 9.11
N PRO A 176 -6.37 7.93 8.66
CA PRO A 176 -7.01 8.91 7.80
C PRO A 176 -7.64 8.26 6.57
N PRO A 177 -8.49 8.96 5.79
CA PRO A 177 -9.06 8.39 4.57
C PRO A 177 -7.98 7.99 3.56
N LEU A 178 -7.92 6.70 3.19
CA LEU A 178 -7.00 6.12 2.22
C LEU A 178 -7.77 5.51 1.04
N ALA A 179 -7.15 5.54 -0.15
CA ALA A 179 -7.57 4.69 -1.25
C ALA A 179 -7.22 3.22 -0.95
N THR A 180 -7.93 2.29 -1.58
CA THR A 180 -7.78 0.84 -1.35
C THR A 180 -6.36 0.34 -1.56
N TYR A 181 -5.69 0.85 -2.59
CA TYR A 181 -4.36 0.38 -2.99
C TYR A 181 -3.23 0.75 -2.02
N PHE A 182 -3.47 1.69 -1.09
CA PHE A 182 -2.53 2.05 -0.03
C PHE A 182 -2.62 1.18 1.22
N VAL A 183 -3.65 0.34 1.32
CA VAL A 183 -3.83 -0.50 2.51
C VAL A 183 -2.81 -1.61 2.51
N THR A 184 -2.07 -1.76 3.61
CA THR A 184 -1.09 -2.82 3.75
C THR A 184 -1.03 -3.41 5.15
N VAL A 185 -0.56 -4.64 5.22
CA VAL A 185 -0.16 -5.35 6.43
C VAL A 185 1.15 -6.07 6.15
N CYS A 186 2.12 -5.91 7.04
CA CYS A 186 3.34 -6.71 7.05
C CYS A 186 3.35 -7.54 8.33
N ALA A 187 3.39 -8.86 8.21
CA ALA A 187 3.36 -9.79 9.35
C ALA A 187 4.46 -10.84 9.25
N GLY A 188 5.17 -11.08 10.33
CA GLY A 188 6.29 -12.04 10.37
C GLY A 188 7.22 -11.78 11.54
N PRO A 189 8.25 -12.61 11.70
CA PRO A 189 9.27 -12.45 12.75
C PRO A 189 10.34 -11.42 12.32
N TRP A 190 9.94 -10.17 12.14
CA TRP A 190 10.80 -9.09 11.66
C TRP A 190 11.93 -8.74 12.63
N ALA A 191 13.15 -8.61 12.12
CA ALA A 191 14.22 -7.84 12.79
C ALA A 191 13.86 -6.35 12.67
N SER A 192 14.05 -5.59 13.75
CA SER A 192 13.60 -4.21 13.84
C SER A 192 14.63 -3.29 14.48
N VAL A 193 14.79 -2.10 13.93
CA VAL A 193 15.46 -0.96 14.56
C VAL A 193 14.43 0.16 14.66
N ARG A 194 14.23 0.69 15.86
CA ARG A 194 13.21 1.72 16.13
C ARG A 194 13.89 3.04 16.53
N ALA A 195 13.27 4.13 16.15
CA ALA A 195 13.68 5.49 16.47
C ALA A 195 12.45 6.40 16.60
N GLU A 196 12.69 7.67 16.80
CA GLU A 196 11.67 8.71 16.77
C GLU A 196 12.27 9.96 16.13
N HIS A 197 11.44 10.75 15.47
CA HIS A 197 11.81 12.06 14.98
C HIS A 197 10.60 13.01 15.02
N ASP A 198 10.74 14.13 15.69
CA ASP A 198 9.71 15.18 15.77
C ASP A 198 8.32 14.66 16.22
N GLY A 199 8.33 13.71 17.18
CA GLY A 199 7.12 13.05 17.69
C GLY A 199 6.55 11.96 16.77
N ILE A 200 7.21 11.62 15.67
CA ILE A 200 6.83 10.54 14.74
C ILE A 200 7.65 9.29 15.12
N PRO A 201 7.00 8.19 15.55
CA PRO A 201 7.68 6.91 15.72
C PRO A 201 8.19 6.41 14.37
N LEU A 202 9.47 6.04 14.31
CA LEU A 202 10.13 5.52 13.13
C LEU A 202 10.53 4.06 13.34
N GLY A 203 10.52 3.27 12.27
CA GLY A 203 11.03 1.91 12.29
C GLY A 203 11.64 1.48 10.96
N VAL A 204 12.71 0.69 11.03
CA VAL A 204 13.28 -0.01 9.88
C VAL A 204 13.24 -1.49 10.18
N HIS A 205 12.68 -2.27 9.28
CA HIS A 205 12.40 -3.69 9.49
C HIS A 205 12.86 -4.51 8.29
N ALA A 206 13.38 -5.71 8.55
CA ALA A 206 13.76 -6.67 7.52
C ALA A 206 13.58 -8.10 8.04
N ARG A 207 13.70 -9.09 7.15
CA ARG A 207 13.73 -10.50 7.56
C ARG A 207 14.80 -10.74 8.63
N ARG A 208 14.52 -11.65 9.58
CA ARG A 208 15.46 -12.00 10.66
C ARG A 208 16.83 -12.40 10.14
N SER A 209 16.90 -13.12 9.03
CA SER A 209 18.15 -13.50 8.39
C SER A 209 19.02 -12.32 7.94
N LEU A 210 18.43 -11.14 7.75
CA LEU A 210 19.11 -9.89 7.37
C LEU A 210 19.46 -9.01 8.58
N GLU A 211 19.13 -9.41 9.82
CA GLU A 211 19.31 -8.58 11.02
C GLU A 211 20.71 -7.98 11.17
N PRO A 212 21.83 -8.71 10.97
CA PRO A 212 23.18 -8.12 11.08
C PRO A 212 23.38 -6.95 10.11
N HIS A 213 22.95 -7.12 8.86
CA HIS A 213 23.08 -6.12 7.81
C HIS A 213 22.14 -4.92 8.04
N LEU A 214 20.90 -5.20 8.52
CA LEU A 214 19.97 -4.15 8.90
C LEU A 214 20.54 -3.26 10.00
N ARG A 215 21.08 -3.84 11.08
CA ARG A 215 21.65 -3.09 12.21
C ARG A 215 22.85 -2.22 11.79
N GLU A 216 23.65 -2.69 10.87
CA GLU A 216 24.79 -1.93 10.33
C GLU A 216 24.34 -0.70 9.53
N GLN A 217 23.22 -0.79 8.83
CA GLN A 217 22.78 0.21 7.85
C GLN A 217 21.61 1.07 8.31
N ALA A 218 20.91 0.67 9.37
CA ALA A 218 19.67 1.31 9.80
C ALA A 218 19.85 2.78 10.16
N GLU A 219 20.98 3.17 10.78
CA GLU A 219 21.18 4.59 11.14
C GLU A 219 21.26 5.48 9.90
N HIS A 220 21.96 5.06 8.85
CA HIS A 220 21.99 5.82 7.59
C HIS A 220 20.58 5.98 6.97
N MET A 221 19.77 4.90 6.99
CA MET A 221 18.38 4.95 6.50
C MET A 221 17.53 5.94 7.34
N LEU A 222 17.70 5.91 8.66
CA LEU A 222 17.00 6.80 9.59
C LEU A 222 17.47 8.25 9.48
N GLU A 223 18.76 8.51 9.25
CA GLU A 223 19.29 9.85 9.01
C GLU A 223 18.68 10.46 7.74
N THR A 224 18.67 9.71 6.63
CA THR A 224 18.00 10.12 5.39
C THR A 224 16.52 10.41 5.65
N THR A 225 15.83 9.53 6.39
CA THR A 225 14.41 9.68 6.73
C THR A 225 14.14 10.96 7.52
N ARG A 226 14.93 11.24 8.56
CA ARG A 226 14.80 12.45 9.38
C ARG A 226 15.04 13.73 8.56
N ALA A 227 16.09 13.72 7.74
CA ALA A 227 16.43 14.86 6.89
C ALA A 227 15.32 15.17 5.88
N CYS A 228 14.74 14.13 5.25
CA CYS A 228 13.61 14.28 4.34
C CYS A 228 12.34 14.78 5.06
N PHE A 229 12.03 14.30 6.27
CA PHE A 229 10.91 14.81 7.05
C PHE A 229 11.05 16.30 7.35
N ASP A 230 12.20 16.73 7.85
CA ASP A 230 12.46 18.14 8.16
C ASP A 230 12.36 19.01 6.91
N HIS A 231 12.83 18.50 5.78
CA HIS A 231 12.79 19.20 4.50
C HIS A 231 11.34 19.33 3.98
N TYR A 232 10.60 18.23 3.89
CA TYR A 232 9.24 18.23 3.37
C TYR A 232 8.25 18.94 4.27
N HIS A 233 8.37 18.82 5.62
CA HIS A 233 7.58 19.62 6.55
C HIS A 233 7.76 21.11 6.32
N ARG A 234 9.00 21.56 6.12
CA ARG A 234 9.32 22.97 5.84
C ARG A 234 8.82 23.41 4.46
N LEU A 235 9.03 22.57 3.45
CA LEU A 235 8.73 22.88 2.06
C LEU A 235 7.22 22.96 1.81
N PHE A 236 6.47 21.97 2.28
CA PHE A 236 5.02 21.86 2.04
C PHE A 236 4.18 22.61 3.09
N GLY A 237 4.76 22.94 4.25
CA GLY A 237 4.05 23.58 5.35
C GLY A 237 2.96 22.70 5.98
N ILE A 238 2.92 21.43 5.66
CA ILE A 238 1.97 20.43 6.17
C ILE A 238 2.76 19.32 6.83
N ARG A 239 2.48 19.02 8.10
CA ARG A 239 3.12 17.90 8.80
C ARG A 239 2.59 16.57 8.29
N TYR A 240 3.43 15.54 8.38
CA TYR A 240 3.07 14.14 8.09
C TYR A 240 1.82 13.72 8.90
N PRO A 241 0.72 13.32 8.25
CA PRO A 241 -0.56 13.15 8.95
C PRO A 241 -0.88 11.68 9.32
N PHE A 242 0.01 10.71 9.01
CA PHE A 242 -0.31 9.29 9.11
C PHE A 242 0.25 8.59 10.36
N GLY A 243 0.70 9.35 11.36
CA GLY A 243 1.12 8.84 12.66
C GLY A 243 2.53 8.26 12.66
N GLU A 244 2.69 6.94 12.60
CA GLU A 244 3.97 6.25 12.57
C GLU A 244 4.54 6.15 11.14
N TYR A 245 5.86 5.97 11.00
CA TYR A 245 6.51 5.77 9.70
C TYR A 245 7.47 4.58 9.77
N HIS A 246 7.02 3.44 9.28
CA HIS A 246 7.78 2.21 9.21
C HIS A 246 8.25 1.95 7.78
N GLN A 247 9.51 1.54 7.64
CA GLN A 247 10.12 1.08 6.40
C GLN A 247 10.34 -0.42 6.53
N VAL A 248 9.62 -1.23 5.75
CA VAL A 248 9.66 -2.69 5.82
C VAL A 248 10.29 -3.24 4.55
N PHE A 249 11.49 -3.80 4.68
CA PHE A 249 12.22 -4.42 3.58
C PHE A 249 11.74 -5.86 3.42
N VAL A 250 10.86 -6.07 2.44
CA VAL A 250 10.12 -7.32 2.24
C VAL A 250 10.76 -8.22 1.19
N PRO A 251 10.70 -9.55 1.36
CA PRO A 251 11.26 -10.52 0.42
C PRO A 251 10.45 -10.60 -0.88
N GLU A 252 11.11 -10.95 -1.98
CA GLU A 252 10.47 -11.26 -3.28
C GLU A 252 9.58 -10.12 -3.82
N PHE A 253 9.85 -8.88 -3.43
CA PHE A 253 9.07 -7.74 -3.87
C PHE A 253 9.34 -7.44 -5.35
N ASN A 254 8.28 -7.41 -6.16
CA ASN A 254 8.38 -7.20 -7.61
C ASN A 254 8.45 -5.73 -8.03
N ALA A 255 8.22 -4.79 -7.10
CA ALA A 255 8.45 -3.35 -7.27
C ALA A 255 9.76 -2.91 -6.59
N GLY A 256 10.14 -1.65 -6.71
CA GLY A 256 11.24 -1.03 -5.94
C GLY A 256 10.84 -0.79 -4.49
N ALA A 257 9.76 -0.05 -4.32
CA ALA A 257 9.09 0.22 -3.06
C ALA A 257 7.59 0.50 -3.30
N MET A 258 6.84 0.80 -2.24
CA MET A 258 5.44 1.19 -2.28
C MET A 258 5.12 2.09 -1.09
N GLU A 259 4.51 3.21 -1.37
CA GLU A 259 4.24 4.34 -0.49
C GLU A 259 3.12 4.15 0.54
N ASN A 260 2.81 2.95 0.96
CA ASN A 260 1.72 2.71 1.93
C ASN A 260 1.87 3.57 3.18
N PRO A 261 0.95 4.51 3.49
CA PRO A 261 1.08 5.41 4.65
C PRO A 261 1.25 4.65 5.95
N GLY A 262 2.20 5.07 6.77
CA GLY A 262 2.51 4.40 8.04
C GLY A 262 3.40 3.16 7.91
N CYS A 263 3.40 2.48 6.76
CA CYS A 263 4.09 1.19 6.56
C CYS A 263 4.59 1.04 5.12
N VAL A 264 5.59 1.82 4.76
CA VAL A 264 6.21 1.81 3.43
C VAL A 264 6.97 0.50 3.22
N THR A 265 6.69 -0.19 2.12
CA THR A 265 7.39 -1.43 1.79
C THR A 265 8.48 -1.20 0.77
N PHE A 266 9.64 -1.83 0.98
CA PHE A 266 10.81 -1.74 0.12
C PHE A 266 11.27 -3.13 -0.27
N ARG A 267 11.90 -3.27 -1.43
CA ARG A 267 12.58 -4.49 -1.82
C ARG A 267 13.75 -4.76 -0.87
N ASP A 268 13.85 -5.97 -0.30
CA ASP A 268 14.85 -6.31 0.71
C ASP A 268 16.29 -6.39 0.19
N THR A 269 16.48 -6.38 -1.12
CA THR A 269 17.82 -6.25 -1.73
C THR A 269 18.46 -4.88 -1.45
N MET A 270 17.70 -3.89 -1.00
CA MET A 270 18.21 -2.59 -0.54
C MET A 270 18.84 -2.65 0.87
N VAL A 271 18.69 -3.77 1.58
CA VAL A 271 19.53 -4.12 2.74
C VAL A 271 20.74 -4.87 2.19
N PHE A 272 21.84 -4.16 1.99
CA PHE A 272 23.03 -4.70 1.32
C PHE A 272 23.70 -5.79 2.16
N ARG A 273 24.02 -6.92 1.54
CA ARG A 273 24.69 -8.07 2.19
C ARG A 273 26.23 -8.02 2.10
N GLY A 274 26.76 -7.00 1.47
CA GLY A 274 28.18 -6.76 1.26
C GLY A 274 28.47 -5.28 1.14
N ALA A 275 29.69 -4.93 0.70
CA ALA A 275 30.05 -3.54 0.47
C ALA A 275 29.20 -2.95 -0.64
N ALA A 276 28.43 -1.93 -0.30
CA ALA A 276 27.65 -1.17 -1.26
C ALA A 276 28.51 -0.13 -1.98
N THR A 277 28.25 0.10 -3.23
CA THR A 277 28.82 1.22 -3.97
C THR A 277 28.13 2.54 -3.58
N PRO A 278 28.77 3.70 -3.78
CA PRO A 278 28.11 4.99 -3.55
C PRO A 278 26.81 5.16 -4.33
N ASP A 279 26.74 4.62 -5.55
CA ASP A 279 25.54 4.65 -6.38
C ASP A 279 24.38 3.82 -5.79
N GLU A 280 24.65 2.61 -5.30
CA GLU A 280 23.64 1.78 -4.63
C GLU A 280 23.09 2.47 -3.36
N VAL A 281 23.95 3.15 -2.60
CA VAL A 281 23.53 3.91 -1.42
C VAL A 281 22.69 5.13 -1.83
N LEU A 282 23.09 5.85 -2.88
CA LEU A 282 22.31 6.96 -3.45
C LEU A 282 20.92 6.47 -3.91
N GLN A 283 20.86 5.36 -4.66
CA GLN A 283 19.59 4.80 -5.15
C GLN A 283 18.65 4.42 -4.00
N ARG A 284 19.16 3.80 -2.94
CA ARG A 284 18.35 3.52 -1.74
C ARG A 284 17.85 4.80 -1.08
N SER A 285 18.71 5.79 -0.94
CA SER A 285 18.35 7.09 -0.34
C SER A 285 17.34 7.84 -1.19
N ASN A 286 17.48 7.76 -2.54
CA ASN A 286 16.49 8.29 -3.47
C ASN A 286 15.13 7.60 -3.28
N THR A 287 15.10 6.27 -3.20
CA THR A 287 13.86 5.53 -2.98
C THR A 287 13.21 5.93 -1.64
N ILE A 288 13.98 6.08 -0.55
CA ILE A 288 13.44 6.54 0.74
C ILE A 288 12.81 7.94 0.62
N ALA A 289 13.47 8.86 -0.07
CA ALA A 289 12.96 10.22 -0.28
C ALA A 289 11.75 10.26 -1.20
N HIS A 290 11.72 9.41 -2.24
CA HIS A 290 10.61 9.23 -3.17
C HIS A 290 9.34 8.72 -2.45
N GLU A 291 9.44 7.62 -1.72
CA GLU A 291 8.32 7.06 -0.97
C GLU A 291 7.80 8.02 0.10
N MET A 292 8.69 8.82 0.68
CA MET A 292 8.26 9.85 1.64
C MET A 292 7.54 11.01 0.96
N ALA A 293 7.94 11.44 -0.24
CA ALA A 293 7.27 12.51 -0.96
C ALA A 293 5.82 12.14 -1.32
N HIS A 294 5.57 10.86 -1.59
CA HIS A 294 4.23 10.33 -1.80
C HIS A 294 3.27 10.57 -0.64
N MET A 295 3.74 10.72 0.60
CA MET A 295 2.90 11.02 1.75
C MET A 295 2.07 12.30 1.55
N TRP A 296 2.54 13.23 0.73
CA TRP A 296 1.82 14.42 0.29
C TRP A 296 1.22 14.26 -1.11
N PHE A 297 1.98 13.68 -2.06
CA PHE A 297 1.60 13.51 -3.47
C PHE A 297 1.29 12.04 -3.78
N GLY A 298 0.07 11.64 -3.59
CA GLY A 298 -0.45 10.28 -3.67
C GLY A 298 -1.36 9.98 -2.50
N ASP A 299 -0.83 10.06 -1.27
CA ASP A 299 -1.52 9.64 -0.06
C ASP A 299 -2.46 10.72 0.48
N LEU A 300 -1.95 11.93 0.73
CA LEU A 300 -2.78 13.04 1.18
C LEU A 300 -3.64 13.58 0.03
N VAL A 301 -3.02 13.88 -1.10
CA VAL A 301 -3.68 14.29 -2.35
C VAL A 301 -3.58 13.16 -3.35
N THR A 302 -4.70 12.51 -3.65
CA THR A 302 -4.77 11.33 -4.53
C THR A 302 -5.49 11.71 -5.83
N MET A 303 -5.02 11.16 -6.97
CA MET A 303 -5.67 11.34 -8.26
C MET A 303 -7.10 10.77 -8.24
N HIS A 304 -7.96 11.32 -9.09
CA HIS A 304 -9.31 10.79 -9.27
C HIS A 304 -9.33 9.48 -10.06
N TRP A 305 -8.38 9.33 -10.99
CA TRP A 305 -8.25 8.14 -11.82
C TRP A 305 -6.80 7.91 -12.26
N TRP A 306 -6.51 6.73 -12.70
CA TRP A 306 -5.16 6.24 -13.04
C TRP A 306 -4.46 7.00 -14.19
N ASP A 307 -5.20 7.72 -15.03
CA ASP A 307 -4.62 8.59 -16.08
C ASP A 307 -3.79 9.77 -15.54
N ASP A 308 -3.99 10.13 -14.27
CA ASP A 308 -3.22 11.14 -13.57
C ASP A 308 -2.17 10.58 -12.59
N LEU A 309 -1.88 9.27 -12.65
CA LEU A 309 -0.86 8.61 -11.82
C LEU A 309 0.52 9.29 -11.92
N TRP A 310 0.84 9.89 -13.06
CA TRP A 310 2.07 10.63 -13.26
C TRP A 310 2.26 11.80 -12.28
N LEU A 311 1.17 12.39 -11.79
CA LEU A 311 1.21 13.45 -10.76
C LEU A 311 1.79 12.94 -9.44
N ASN A 312 1.52 11.69 -9.08
CA ASN A 312 2.12 11.06 -7.92
C ASN A 312 3.59 10.75 -8.21
N GLU A 313 3.84 9.92 -9.20
CA GLU A 313 5.13 9.31 -9.50
C GLU A 313 6.20 10.32 -9.94
N SER A 314 5.87 11.16 -10.94
CA SER A 314 6.84 12.11 -11.47
C SER A 314 7.16 13.21 -10.48
N PHE A 315 6.18 13.60 -9.65
CA PHE A 315 6.40 14.61 -8.62
C PHE A 315 7.22 14.06 -7.46
N ALA A 316 6.92 12.83 -7.01
CA ALA A 316 7.70 12.17 -5.98
C ALA A 316 9.16 11.96 -6.40
N GLU A 317 9.39 11.54 -7.66
CA GLU A 317 10.74 11.38 -8.20
C GLU A 317 11.50 12.72 -8.27
N TYR A 318 10.85 13.79 -8.71
CA TYR A 318 11.45 15.13 -8.70
C TYR A 318 11.82 15.57 -7.27
N MET A 319 10.89 15.41 -6.33
CA MET A 319 11.09 15.80 -4.94
C MET A 319 12.19 14.98 -4.25
N ALA A 320 12.34 13.71 -4.62
CA ALA A 320 13.41 12.88 -4.10
C ALA A 320 14.79 13.44 -4.45
N TYR A 321 15.03 13.77 -5.72
CA TYR A 321 16.31 14.37 -6.15
C TYR A 321 16.54 15.75 -5.55
N GLU A 322 15.50 16.54 -5.41
CA GLU A 322 15.56 17.84 -4.76
C GLU A 322 15.98 17.68 -3.29
N ALA A 323 15.30 16.82 -2.53
CA ALA A 323 15.62 16.56 -1.13
C ALA A 323 17.02 15.99 -0.95
N LEU A 324 17.42 14.98 -1.76
CA LEU A 324 18.76 14.42 -1.69
C LEU A 324 19.84 15.50 -1.84
N THR A 325 19.69 16.37 -2.84
CA THR A 325 20.65 17.44 -3.13
C THR A 325 20.74 18.49 -2.01
N GLU A 326 19.60 18.81 -1.39
CA GLU A 326 19.50 19.91 -0.42
C GLU A 326 19.85 19.47 1.01
N VAL A 327 19.56 18.21 1.41
CA VAL A 327 19.63 17.83 2.83
C VAL A 327 20.40 16.53 3.12
N THR A 328 21.09 15.97 2.11
CA THR A 328 21.95 14.80 2.30
C THR A 328 23.36 15.03 1.75
N GLU A 329 24.24 14.01 1.87
CA GLU A 329 25.59 14.02 1.28
C GLU A 329 25.59 13.95 -0.26
N PHE A 330 24.46 13.63 -0.91
CA PHE A 330 24.37 13.42 -2.36
C PHE A 330 24.11 14.73 -3.12
N THR A 331 24.97 15.71 -2.95
CA THR A 331 24.85 17.05 -3.55
C THR A 331 24.88 17.08 -5.09
N ASP A 332 25.28 15.99 -5.72
CA ASP A 332 25.34 15.78 -7.16
C ASP A 332 24.29 14.79 -7.70
N ALA A 333 23.25 14.47 -6.91
CA ALA A 333 22.19 13.52 -7.27
C ALA A 333 21.54 13.84 -8.63
N TRP A 334 21.43 15.11 -9.02
CA TRP A 334 20.93 15.51 -10.34
C TRP A 334 21.80 15.05 -11.52
N VAL A 335 23.08 14.74 -11.27
CA VAL A 335 23.96 14.13 -12.30
C VAL A 335 23.52 12.69 -12.58
N GLU A 336 23.24 11.92 -11.50
CA GLU A 336 22.70 10.57 -11.60
C GLU A 336 21.35 10.56 -12.32
N PHE A 337 20.42 11.47 -11.97
CA PHE A 337 19.16 11.67 -12.68
C PHE A 337 19.38 11.83 -14.18
N GLY A 338 20.32 12.70 -14.56
CA GLY A 338 20.64 12.96 -15.97
C GLY A 338 21.19 11.75 -16.71
N VAL A 339 21.98 10.91 -16.03
CA VAL A 339 22.66 9.74 -16.61
C VAL A 339 21.76 8.51 -16.63
N ILE A 340 20.96 8.26 -15.59
CA ILE A 340 20.18 7.04 -15.43
C ILE A 340 18.69 7.28 -15.74
N ARG A 341 18.01 8.16 -14.99
CA ARG A 341 16.55 8.34 -15.11
C ARG A 341 16.13 8.92 -16.45
N LYS A 342 16.83 9.94 -16.94
CA LYS A 342 16.57 10.48 -18.28
C LYS A 342 16.80 9.48 -19.39
N MET A 343 17.79 8.59 -19.25
CA MET A 343 18.03 7.55 -20.24
C MET A 343 16.89 6.54 -20.31
N TRP A 344 16.25 6.21 -19.17
CA TRP A 344 15.03 5.39 -19.15
C TRP A 344 13.89 6.10 -19.89
N GLY A 345 13.67 7.37 -19.59
CA GLY A 345 12.66 8.17 -20.29
C GLY A 345 12.88 8.23 -21.79
N TYR A 346 14.11 8.51 -22.24
CA TYR A 346 14.45 8.52 -23.68
C TYR A 346 14.31 7.14 -24.33
N SER A 347 14.56 6.06 -23.61
CA SER A 347 14.35 4.71 -24.12
C SER A 347 12.86 4.41 -24.29
N ALA A 348 12.03 4.78 -23.33
CA ALA A 348 10.57 4.64 -23.40
C ALA A 348 9.98 5.50 -24.52
N GLU A 349 10.45 6.74 -24.69
CA GLU A 349 9.98 7.66 -25.74
C GLU A 349 10.25 7.15 -27.15
N ARG A 350 11.33 6.39 -27.35
CA ARG A 350 11.69 5.78 -28.65
C ARG A 350 10.95 4.49 -28.93
N ALA A 351 10.27 3.90 -27.94
CA ALA A 351 9.55 2.64 -28.11
C ALA A 351 8.22 2.84 -28.84
N PRO A 352 7.72 1.84 -29.58
CA PRO A 352 6.37 1.89 -30.17
C PRO A 352 5.24 2.10 -29.15
N SER A 353 5.50 1.81 -27.87
CA SER A 353 4.59 1.97 -26.74
C SER A 353 4.62 3.38 -26.13
N THR A 354 5.33 4.33 -26.74
CA THR A 354 5.35 5.72 -26.24
C THR A 354 3.94 6.31 -26.18
N HIS A 355 3.67 7.09 -25.16
CA HIS A 355 2.38 7.73 -24.94
C HIS A 355 2.58 9.13 -24.33
N PRO A 356 1.57 10.03 -24.36
CA PRO A 356 1.63 11.31 -23.66
C PRO A 356 1.83 11.11 -22.15
N VAL A 357 2.45 12.10 -21.49
CA VAL A 357 2.64 12.10 -20.02
C VAL A 357 1.28 12.02 -19.29
N ALA A 358 0.37 12.91 -19.64
CA ALA A 358 -1.01 12.77 -19.22
C ALA A 358 -1.66 11.68 -20.06
N GLY A 359 -2.18 10.65 -19.43
CA GLY A 359 -2.89 9.57 -20.11
C GLY A 359 -3.97 10.14 -21.02
N SER A 360 -4.06 9.62 -22.24
CA SER A 360 -5.26 9.88 -23.04
C SER A 360 -6.41 9.16 -22.33
N PRO A 361 -7.55 9.81 -22.08
CA PRO A 361 -8.73 9.08 -21.65
C PRO A 361 -9.19 8.21 -22.82
N ALA A 362 -8.54 7.05 -23.01
CA ALA A 362 -9.23 5.99 -23.71
C ALA A 362 -10.50 5.73 -22.93
N PRO A 363 -11.68 5.67 -23.57
CA PRO A 363 -12.97 5.61 -22.84
C PRO A 363 -13.05 4.45 -21.88
N ASP A 364 -12.18 3.45 -21.97
CA ASP A 364 -12.26 2.17 -21.26
C ASP A 364 -10.88 1.56 -20.90
N ALA A 365 -9.84 2.39 -20.66
CA ALA A 365 -8.53 1.93 -20.17
C ALA A 365 -8.39 2.17 -18.69
#